data_f18e77d9c4b948f523eba87fb48507ee
#
_entry.id   f18e77d9c4b948f523eba87fb48507ee
#
_cell.length_a   1.000
_cell.length_b   1.000
_cell.length_c   1.000
_cell.angle_alpha   90.00
_cell.angle_beta   90.00
_cell.angle_gamma   90.00
#
_symmetry.space_group_name_H-M   'P 1'
#
loop_
_entity.id
_entity.type
_entity.pdbx_description
1 polymer ?
#
loop_
_entity_poly.entity_id
_entity_poly.type
_entity_poly.pdbx_seq_one_letter_code
_entity_poly.pdbx_strand_id
1 'polypeptide(L)'
;MKAKSSGTRRHIPLSVLAALMLAAAPLFAAETYTVDKVHSNAQFTIRHLMSKVTGKFTDVEGAVEVDRAKPEASVVEFKIKTASIDTANKQRDDDLRSANFFDVASHPEITFKSTKVKPTGKDSYQVTGTLTMRGVAKEITLPVTVLGEMKDPWGNERIGFEVETTLNRKDYNILWNKTLDSGGYLLGDDVKVTIALEAIKKKEAAAAK
;
A
#
# COMPACT_ATOMS: atom_id res chain seq x y z
N MET A 1 -11.29 20.49 96.46
CA MET A 1 -12.11 20.43 95.22
C MET A 1 -11.14 20.28 94.05
N LYS A 2 -11.12 19.11 93.35
CA LYS A 2 -10.21 18.82 92.24
C LYS A 2 -10.99 18.92 90.92
N ALA A 3 -10.63 19.84 90.07
CA ALA A 3 -11.20 19.95 88.73
C ALA A 3 -10.48 18.92 87.80
N LYS A 4 -11.28 18.08 87.10
CA LYS A 4 -10.84 17.15 86.08
C LYS A 4 -10.78 17.87 84.74
N SER A 5 -9.56 17.93 84.09
CA SER A 5 -9.37 18.37 82.74
C SER A 5 -9.68 17.22 81.79
N SER A 6 -10.66 17.42 80.92
CA SER A 6 -11.05 16.50 79.80
C SER A 6 -10.29 16.84 78.56
N GLY A 7 -9.29 16.01 78.19
CA GLY A 7 -8.55 16.17 76.97
C GLY A 7 -9.26 15.50 75.77
N THR A 8 -9.76 16.30 74.83
CA THR A 8 -10.39 15.83 73.57
C THR A 8 -9.32 15.50 72.56
N ARG A 9 -9.13 14.20 72.27
CA ARG A 9 -8.27 13.75 71.16
C ARG A 9 -9.00 13.96 69.86
N ARG A 10 -8.47 14.86 69.03
CA ARG A 10 -8.90 15.06 67.67
C ARG A 10 -8.26 13.94 66.80
N HIS A 11 -9.08 13.04 66.27
CA HIS A 11 -8.69 12.09 65.22
C HIS A 11 -8.63 12.83 63.88
N ILE A 12 -7.45 12.90 63.29
CA ILE A 12 -7.24 13.37 61.93
C ILE A 12 -7.59 12.19 61.01
N PRO A 13 -8.51 12.31 60.04
CA PRO A 13 -8.75 11.24 59.06
C PRO A 13 -7.59 11.23 58.08
N LEU A 14 -6.97 10.06 57.96
CA LEU A 14 -5.91 9.76 56.97
C LEU A 14 -6.59 9.67 55.60
N SER A 15 -6.58 10.78 54.85
CA SER A 15 -7.05 10.81 53.47
C SER A 15 -6.08 10.01 52.60
N VAL A 16 -6.53 8.82 52.16
CA VAL A 16 -5.85 7.99 51.22
C VAL A 16 -5.89 8.69 49.85
N LEU A 17 -4.79 9.33 49.50
CA LEU A 17 -4.57 9.88 48.14
C LEU A 17 -4.24 8.71 47.21
N ALA A 18 -5.28 8.15 46.57
CA ALA A 18 -5.09 7.17 45.50
C ALA A 18 -4.49 7.86 44.28
N ALA A 19 -3.18 7.80 44.14
CA ALA A 19 -2.49 8.23 42.92
C ALA A 19 -2.86 7.28 41.78
N LEU A 20 -3.74 7.73 40.89
CA LEU A 20 -4.07 7.06 39.65
C LEU A 20 -2.84 7.18 38.73
N MET A 21 -1.98 6.16 38.73
CA MET A 21 -0.91 6.04 37.74
C MET A 21 -1.56 5.77 36.39
N LEU A 22 -1.75 6.81 35.58
CA LEU A 22 -2.01 6.67 34.14
C LEU A 22 -0.76 6.06 33.51
N ALA A 23 -0.77 4.77 33.27
CA ALA A 23 0.25 4.11 32.46
C ALA A 23 0.11 4.67 31.03
N ALA A 24 0.97 5.59 30.65
CA ALA A 24 1.12 6.01 29.26
C ALA A 24 1.59 4.77 28.48
N ALA A 25 0.67 4.14 27.72
CA ALA A 25 1.05 3.13 26.75
C ALA A 25 2.05 3.79 25.78
N PRO A 26 3.16 3.13 25.45
CA PRO A 26 4.07 3.66 24.44
C PRO A 26 3.28 3.84 23.13
N LEU A 27 3.17 5.07 22.67
CA LEU A 27 2.69 5.38 21.32
C LEU A 27 3.79 4.86 20.36
N PHE A 28 3.62 3.65 19.85
CA PHE A 28 4.45 3.20 18.74
C PHE A 28 4.03 4.07 17.55
N ALA A 29 4.92 4.96 17.13
CA ALA A 29 4.72 5.74 15.90
C ALA A 29 4.68 4.77 14.71
N ALA A 30 3.82 5.05 13.74
CA ALA A 30 3.78 4.27 12.51
C ALA A 30 5.15 4.35 11.80
N GLU A 31 5.63 3.21 11.33
CA GLU A 31 6.90 3.11 10.62
C GLU A 31 6.68 3.39 9.14
N THR A 32 7.41 4.34 8.57
CA THR A 32 7.30 4.66 7.15
C THR A 32 8.35 3.91 6.34
N TYR A 33 7.90 3.17 5.34
CA TYR A 33 8.73 2.50 4.35
C TYR A 33 8.53 3.17 2.99
N THR A 34 9.63 3.41 2.26
CA THR A 34 9.60 3.95 0.89
C THR A 34 9.97 2.86 -0.10
N VAL A 35 9.22 2.74 -1.18
CA VAL A 35 9.45 1.74 -2.24
C VAL A 35 10.86 1.91 -2.83
N ASP A 36 11.61 0.82 -2.88
CA ASP A 36 12.87 0.71 -3.60
C ASP A 36 12.58 0.44 -5.08
N LYS A 37 12.71 1.47 -5.91
CA LYS A 37 12.41 1.40 -7.36
C LYS A 37 13.23 0.36 -8.11
N VAL A 38 14.44 0.07 -7.64
CA VAL A 38 15.36 -0.86 -8.32
C VAL A 38 14.92 -2.31 -8.14
N HIS A 39 14.36 -2.62 -6.96
CA HIS A 39 13.95 -3.98 -6.59
C HIS A 39 12.42 -4.15 -6.59
N SER A 40 11.68 -3.22 -7.23
CA SER A 40 10.23 -3.25 -7.28
C SER A 40 9.74 -3.20 -8.71
N ASN A 41 8.64 -3.89 -8.98
CA ASN A 41 8.01 -3.86 -10.30
C ASN A 41 6.50 -4.12 -10.21
N ALA A 42 5.78 -3.63 -11.22
CA ALA A 42 4.38 -3.94 -11.46
C ALA A 42 4.27 -4.61 -12.84
N GLN A 43 4.00 -5.90 -12.85
CA GLN A 43 3.86 -6.70 -14.06
C GLN A 43 2.39 -6.89 -14.40
N PHE A 44 2.12 -7.07 -15.69
CA PHE A 44 0.80 -7.44 -16.18
C PHE A 44 0.90 -8.51 -17.28
N THR A 45 -0.16 -9.30 -17.39
CA THR A 45 -0.29 -10.32 -18.45
C THR A 45 -1.70 -10.27 -19.01
N ILE A 46 -1.81 -10.17 -20.34
CA ILE A 46 -3.10 -10.14 -21.05
C ILE A 46 -3.10 -11.21 -22.16
N ARG A 47 -4.27 -11.80 -22.43
CA ARG A 47 -4.46 -12.70 -23.57
C ARG A 47 -4.40 -11.92 -24.88
N HIS A 48 -3.64 -12.44 -25.84
CA HIS A 48 -3.57 -11.96 -27.21
C HIS A 48 -3.78 -13.17 -28.15
N LEU A 49 -4.90 -13.24 -28.85
CA LEU A 49 -5.30 -14.41 -29.63
C LEU A 49 -5.21 -15.70 -28.79
N MET A 50 -4.30 -16.59 -29.18
CA MET A 50 -4.03 -17.89 -28.52
C MET A 50 -2.81 -17.83 -27.58
N SER A 51 -2.14 -16.68 -27.46
CA SER A 51 -0.96 -16.48 -26.63
C SER A 51 -1.22 -15.44 -25.53
N LYS A 52 -0.18 -15.12 -24.79
CA LYS A 52 -0.18 -14.06 -23.78
C LYS A 52 0.91 -13.04 -24.06
N VAL A 53 0.60 -11.78 -23.81
CA VAL A 53 1.59 -10.70 -23.75
C VAL A 53 1.79 -10.36 -22.30
N THR A 54 3.06 -10.36 -21.88
CA THR A 54 3.48 -9.88 -20.55
C THR A 54 4.25 -8.59 -20.73
N GLY A 55 4.03 -7.64 -19.86
CA GLY A 55 4.77 -6.39 -19.76
C GLY A 55 4.90 -5.96 -18.30
N LYS A 56 5.62 -4.89 -18.08
CA LYS A 56 5.83 -4.28 -16.77
C LYS A 56 5.86 -2.76 -16.86
N PHE A 57 5.65 -2.13 -15.72
CA PHE A 57 6.02 -0.73 -15.53
C PHE A 57 7.32 -0.69 -14.73
N THR A 58 8.27 0.11 -15.17
CA THR A 58 9.63 0.17 -14.60
C THR A 58 9.85 1.34 -13.67
N ASP A 59 8.93 2.31 -13.63
CA ASP A 59 8.98 3.46 -12.72
C ASP A 59 7.78 3.40 -11.75
N VAL A 60 8.06 2.88 -10.58
CA VAL A 60 7.12 2.62 -9.51
C VAL A 60 7.58 3.38 -8.27
N GLU A 61 6.70 4.16 -7.67
CA GLU A 61 6.96 4.92 -6.45
C GLU A 61 5.87 4.63 -5.42
N GLY A 62 6.20 4.81 -4.15
CA GLY A 62 5.21 4.66 -3.10
C GLY A 62 5.78 4.71 -1.70
N ALA A 63 4.86 4.71 -0.74
CA ALA A 63 5.17 4.59 0.67
C ALA A 63 4.13 3.70 1.36
N VAL A 64 4.58 2.99 2.37
CA VAL A 64 3.74 2.23 3.29
C VAL A 64 4.01 2.73 4.70
N GLU A 65 2.97 3.22 5.36
CA GLU A 65 2.99 3.51 6.79
C GLU A 65 2.46 2.29 7.52
N VAL A 66 3.31 1.63 8.29
CA VAL A 66 2.98 0.40 9.02
C VAL A 66 2.75 0.73 10.48
N ASP A 67 1.54 0.57 10.97
CA ASP A 67 1.23 0.57 12.40
C ASP A 67 1.22 -0.88 12.90
N ARG A 68 2.25 -1.27 13.64
CA ARG A 68 2.38 -2.65 14.15
C ARG A 68 1.44 -2.96 15.30
N ALA A 69 1.01 -1.93 16.03
CA ALA A 69 0.08 -2.10 17.15
C ALA A 69 -1.37 -2.17 16.66
N LYS A 70 -1.66 -1.49 15.54
CA LYS A 70 -2.98 -1.44 14.90
C LYS A 70 -2.81 -1.56 13.38
N PRO A 71 -2.61 -2.75 12.83
CA PRO A 71 -2.39 -2.94 11.39
C PRO A 71 -3.48 -2.31 10.50
N GLU A 72 -4.71 -2.18 11.04
CA GLU A 72 -5.82 -1.52 10.34
C GLU A 72 -5.62 -0.01 10.15
N ALA A 73 -4.72 0.61 10.92
CA ALA A 73 -4.34 2.02 10.80
C ALA A 73 -3.21 2.24 9.78
N SER A 74 -2.63 1.18 9.23
CA SER A 74 -1.61 1.27 8.18
C SER A 74 -2.16 1.93 6.92
N VAL A 75 -1.28 2.67 6.21
CA VAL A 75 -1.64 3.39 4.98
C VAL A 75 -0.71 2.98 3.85
N VAL A 76 -1.26 2.81 2.65
CA VAL A 76 -0.52 2.49 1.43
C VAL A 76 -0.81 3.55 0.38
N GLU A 77 0.24 4.20 -0.12
CA GLU A 77 0.17 5.09 -1.27
C GLU A 77 1.17 4.62 -2.33
N PHE A 78 0.71 4.61 -3.59
CA PHE A 78 1.44 4.01 -4.67
C PHE A 78 1.22 4.78 -5.98
N LYS A 79 2.28 4.97 -6.76
CA LYS A 79 2.25 5.61 -8.06
C LYS A 79 3.06 4.83 -9.07
N ILE A 80 2.57 4.77 -10.29
CA ILE A 80 3.26 4.20 -11.45
C ILE A 80 3.26 5.25 -12.55
N LYS A 81 4.42 5.54 -13.12
CA LYS A 81 4.51 6.36 -14.33
C LYS A 81 4.04 5.54 -15.53
N THR A 82 2.91 5.92 -16.15
CA THR A 82 2.34 5.17 -17.29
C THR A 82 3.29 5.09 -18.49
N ALA A 83 4.12 6.12 -18.69
CA ALA A 83 5.12 6.12 -19.75
C ALA A 83 6.23 5.06 -19.58
N SER A 84 6.40 4.51 -18.37
CA SER A 84 7.40 3.49 -18.07
C SER A 84 7.02 2.07 -18.50
N ILE A 85 5.92 1.92 -19.23
CA ILE A 85 5.47 0.63 -19.76
C ILE A 85 6.50 0.04 -20.72
N ASP A 86 6.82 -1.23 -20.50
CA ASP A 86 7.80 -1.99 -21.26
C ASP A 86 7.29 -3.42 -21.47
N THR A 87 7.14 -3.82 -22.72
CA THR A 87 6.76 -5.18 -23.13
C THR A 87 7.87 -5.82 -23.97
N ALA A 88 9.07 -5.26 -23.99
CA ALA A 88 10.20 -5.63 -24.83
C ALA A 88 9.89 -5.54 -26.34
N ASN A 89 8.95 -4.69 -26.73
CA ASN A 89 8.60 -4.42 -28.13
C ASN A 89 8.25 -2.94 -28.29
N LYS A 90 9.13 -2.18 -28.90
CA LYS A 90 8.98 -0.72 -29.01
C LYS A 90 7.68 -0.28 -29.68
N GLN A 91 7.28 -0.94 -30.78
CA GLN A 91 6.06 -0.55 -31.51
C GLN A 91 4.81 -0.76 -30.64
N ARG A 92 4.74 -1.87 -29.91
CA ARG A 92 3.66 -2.13 -28.97
C ARG A 92 3.68 -1.16 -27.79
N ASP A 93 4.85 -0.85 -27.27
CA ASP A 93 4.97 0.09 -26.16
C ASP A 93 4.55 1.50 -26.56
N ASP A 94 4.85 1.92 -27.80
CA ASP A 94 4.40 3.19 -28.34
C ASP A 94 2.86 3.23 -28.49
N ASP A 95 2.24 2.13 -28.96
CA ASP A 95 0.78 2.04 -29.06
C ASP A 95 0.13 2.00 -27.67
N LEU A 96 0.70 1.26 -26.70
CA LEU A 96 0.23 1.24 -25.33
C LEU A 96 0.28 2.63 -24.66
N ARG A 97 1.25 3.47 -25.03
CA ARG A 97 1.31 4.87 -24.55
C ARG A 97 0.30 5.78 -25.22
N SER A 98 -0.22 5.41 -26.39
CA SER A 98 -1.15 6.23 -27.18
C SER A 98 -2.53 6.35 -26.55
N ALA A 99 -3.39 7.22 -27.13
CA ALA A 99 -4.78 7.41 -26.75
C ALA A 99 -5.64 6.13 -26.89
N ASN A 100 -5.19 5.13 -27.65
CA ASN A 100 -5.87 3.83 -27.76
C ASN A 100 -5.87 3.07 -26.44
N PHE A 101 -4.81 3.24 -25.62
CA PHE A 101 -4.61 2.50 -24.37
C PHE A 101 -4.48 3.41 -23.16
N PHE A 102 -3.26 3.70 -22.71
CA PHE A 102 -3.06 4.45 -21.46
C PHE A 102 -3.18 5.96 -21.62
N ASP A 103 -3.04 6.49 -22.84
CA ASP A 103 -3.08 7.95 -23.12
C ASP A 103 -2.19 8.73 -22.14
N VAL A 104 -0.90 8.40 -22.18
CA VAL A 104 0.08 8.88 -21.19
C VAL A 104 0.23 10.40 -21.18
N ALA A 105 -0.11 11.07 -22.30
CA ALA A 105 -0.10 12.53 -22.39
C ALA A 105 -1.15 13.18 -21.49
N SER A 106 -2.34 12.58 -21.40
CA SER A 106 -3.44 13.05 -20.56
C SER A 106 -3.43 12.40 -19.17
N HIS A 107 -2.90 11.18 -19.07
CA HIS A 107 -2.92 10.35 -17.85
C HIS A 107 -1.53 9.81 -17.53
N PRO A 108 -0.61 10.66 -17.05
CA PRO A 108 0.80 10.29 -16.86
C PRO A 108 1.02 9.31 -15.70
N GLU A 109 0.03 9.11 -14.83
CA GLU A 109 0.17 8.28 -13.64
C GLU A 109 -1.02 7.33 -13.45
N ILE A 110 -0.70 6.13 -12.95
CA ILE A 110 -1.64 5.25 -12.25
C ILE A 110 -1.38 5.44 -10.76
N THR A 111 -2.43 5.64 -9.96
CA THR A 111 -2.28 5.86 -8.52
C THR A 111 -3.18 4.93 -7.72
N PHE A 112 -2.71 4.52 -6.56
CA PHE A 112 -3.51 3.82 -5.57
C PHE A 112 -3.32 4.47 -4.20
N LYS A 113 -4.43 4.68 -3.50
CA LYS A 113 -4.44 5.14 -2.11
C LYS A 113 -5.39 4.30 -1.29
N SER A 114 -4.87 3.66 -0.24
CA SER A 114 -5.69 2.84 0.64
C SER A 114 -6.67 3.67 1.46
N THR A 115 -7.84 3.08 1.70
CA THR A 115 -8.87 3.61 2.61
C THR A 115 -9.10 2.67 3.80
N LYS A 116 -8.69 1.38 3.65
CA LYS A 116 -8.85 0.38 4.69
C LYS A 116 -7.82 -0.72 4.53
N VAL A 117 -7.24 -1.14 5.64
CA VAL A 117 -6.40 -2.33 5.74
C VAL A 117 -7.07 -3.33 6.66
N LYS A 118 -7.19 -4.59 6.27
CA LYS A 118 -7.80 -5.65 7.06
C LYS A 118 -6.86 -6.86 7.09
N PRO A 119 -6.33 -7.25 8.26
CA PRO A 119 -5.60 -8.50 8.40
C PRO A 119 -6.51 -9.70 8.07
N THR A 120 -5.98 -10.68 7.34
CA THR A 120 -6.69 -11.93 6.97
C THR A 120 -5.93 -13.17 7.37
N GLY A 121 -4.68 -13.02 7.78
CA GLY A 121 -3.79 -14.08 8.26
C GLY A 121 -2.54 -13.48 8.87
N LYS A 122 -1.56 -14.31 9.20
CA LYS A 122 -0.32 -13.88 9.84
C LYS A 122 0.42 -12.81 9.03
N ASP A 123 0.57 -13.04 7.72
CA ASP A 123 1.32 -12.17 6.82
C ASP A 123 0.45 -11.76 5.61
N SER A 124 -0.88 -11.83 5.77
CA SER A 124 -1.85 -11.62 4.70
C SER A 124 -2.85 -10.53 5.06
N TYR A 125 -3.14 -9.66 4.10
CA TYR A 125 -4.01 -8.50 4.29
C TYR A 125 -4.93 -8.30 3.09
N GLN A 126 -6.09 -7.74 3.31
CA GLN A 126 -6.91 -7.11 2.29
C GLN A 126 -6.77 -5.60 2.41
N VAL A 127 -6.27 -4.97 1.37
CA VAL A 127 -6.08 -3.51 1.31
C VAL A 127 -7.10 -2.94 0.33
N THR A 128 -8.12 -2.29 0.85
CA THR A 128 -9.13 -1.59 0.05
C THR A 128 -8.67 -0.15 -0.17
N GLY A 129 -8.86 0.36 -1.37
CA GLY A 129 -8.47 1.72 -1.71
C GLY A 129 -8.95 2.14 -3.10
N THR A 130 -8.66 3.37 -3.45
CA THR A 130 -9.01 3.94 -4.74
C THR A 130 -7.84 3.74 -5.72
N LEU A 131 -8.07 2.95 -6.77
CA LEU A 131 -7.19 2.87 -7.93
C LEU A 131 -7.66 3.85 -9.00
N THR A 132 -6.78 4.76 -9.39
CA THR A 132 -7.04 5.68 -10.51
C THR A 132 -6.14 5.31 -11.68
N MET A 133 -6.76 5.02 -12.82
CA MET A 133 -6.07 4.67 -14.07
C MET A 133 -6.82 5.32 -15.23
N ARG A 134 -6.09 5.94 -16.16
CA ARG A 134 -6.66 6.61 -17.34
C ARG A 134 -7.86 7.52 -16.98
N GLY A 135 -7.74 8.32 -15.91
CA GLY A 135 -8.76 9.24 -15.43
C GLY A 135 -9.97 8.61 -14.73
N VAL A 136 -10.04 7.28 -14.63
CA VAL A 136 -11.12 6.58 -13.94
C VAL A 136 -10.65 6.14 -12.56
N ALA A 137 -11.38 6.58 -11.52
CA ALA A 137 -11.15 6.18 -10.14
C ALA A 137 -12.17 5.11 -9.73
N LYS A 138 -11.69 3.98 -9.22
CA LYS A 138 -12.53 2.90 -8.69
C LYS A 138 -12.01 2.41 -7.35
N GLU A 139 -12.92 2.10 -6.44
CA GLU A 139 -12.57 1.36 -5.24
C GLU A 139 -12.32 -0.10 -5.58
N ILE A 140 -11.16 -0.61 -5.17
CA ILE A 140 -10.79 -2.01 -5.31
C ILE A 140 -10.23 -2.55 -4.01
N THR A 141 -10.24 -3.87 -3.85
CA THR A 141 -9.59 -4.56 -2.73
C THR A 141 -8.48 -5.46 -3.27
N LEU A 142 -7.26 -5.23 -2.81
CA LEU A 142 -6.08 -5.96 -3.19
C LEU A 142 -5.70 -6.97 -2.10
N PRO A 143 -5.49 -8.24 -2.42
CA PRO A 143 -4.84 -9.19 -1.52
C PRO A 143 -3.35 -8.86 -1.48
N VAL A 144 -2.82 -8.60 -0.28
CA VAL A 144 -1.42 -8.27 -0.06
C VAL A 144 -0.80 -9.33 0.85
N THR A 145 0.33 -9.87 0.43
CA THR A 145 1.16 -10.75 1.24
C THR A 145 2.44 -10.04 1.64
N VAL A 146 2.78 -10.05 2.93
CA VAL A 146 4.08 -9.63 3.43
C VAL A 146 5.03 -10.82 3.30
N LEU A 147 6.08 -10.66 2.47
CA LEU A 147 7.03 -11.73 2.19
C LEU A 147 8.06 -11.91 3.31
N GLY A 148 8.24 -10.88 4.13
CA GLY A 148 9.15 -10.87 5.25
C GLY A 148 9.84 -9.52 5.44
N GLU A 149 10.63 -9.45 6.49
CA GLU A 149 11.43 -8.29 6.85
C GLU A 149 12.87 -8.73 7.12
N MET A 150 13.81 -7.90 6.73
CA MET A 150 15.23 -8.16 6.99
C MET A 150 16.05 -6.88 7.05
N LYS A 151 17.23 -6.99 7.61
CA LYS A 151 18.24 -5.94 7.52
C LYS A 151 19.22 -6.28 6.41
N ASP A 152 19.40 -5.34 5.47
CA ASP A 152 20.33 -5.53 4.36
C ASP A 152 21.81 -5.38 4.81
N PRO A 153 22.81 -5.76 3.99
CA PRO A 153 24.22 -5.63 4.35
C PRO A 153 24.68 -4.18 4.62
N TRP A 154 23.93 -3.19 4.18
CA TRP A 154 24.21 -1.76 4.42
C TRP A 154 23.49 -1.22 5.66
N GLY A 155 22.76 -2.08 6.36
CA GLY A 155 22.10 -1.74 7.62
C GLY A 155 20.70 -1.11 7.46
N ASN A 156 20.09 -1.14 6.28
CA ASN A 156 18.72 -0.67 6.08
C ASN A 156 17.73 -1.78 6.45
N GLU A 157 16.65 -1.43 7.14
CA GLU A 157 15.54 -2.32 7.37
C GLU A 157 14.66 -2.34 6.12
N ARG A 158 14.40 -3.54 5.58
CA ARG A 158 13.60 -3.78 4.37
C ARG A 158 12.40 -4.63 4.69
N ILE A 159 11.32 -4.40 3.94
CA ILE A 159 10.10 -5.20 3.97
C ILE A 159 9.69 -5.53 2.53
N GLY A 160 9.30 -6.79 2.29
CA GLY A 160 8.83 -7.26 1.00
C GLY A 160 7.32 -7.45 0.96
N PHE A 161 6.69 -7.08 -0.17
CA PHE A 161 5.25 -7.25 -0.41
C PHE A 161 4.99 -7.88 -1.77
N GLU A 162 3.95 -8.68 -1.83
CA GLU A 162 3.43 -9.22 -3.09
C GLU A 162 1.93 -9.01 -3.19
N VAL A 163 1.47 -8.67 -4.42
CA VAL A 163 0.06 -8.54 -4.77
C VAL A 163 -0.19 -9.29 -6.06
N GLU A 164 -1.16 -10.19 -6.07
CA GLU A 164 -1.69 -10.79 -7.30
C GLU A 164 -3.19 -10.48 -7.41
N THR A 165 -3.59 -9.93 -8.56
CA THR A 165 -5.00 -9.60 -8.82
C THR A 165 -5.32 -9.67 -10.31
N THR A 166 -6.59 -9.61 -10.66
CA THR A 166 -7.06 -9.47 -12.04
C THR A 166 -7.94 -8.23 -12.14
N LEU A 167 -7.64 -7.37 -13.10
CA LEU A 167 -8.41 -6.17 -13.41
C LEU A 167 -9.03 -6.29 -14.79
N ASN A 168 -10.26 -5.80 -14.94
CA ASN A 168 -10.83 -5.65 -16.27
C ASN A 168 -10.41 -4.28 -16.84
N ARG A 169 -9.69 -4.28 -17.95
CA ARG A 169 -9.16 -3.05 -18.56
C ARG A 169 -10.26 -2.07 -19.01
N LYS A 170 -11.44 -2.57 -19.38
CA LYS A 170 -12.58 -1.75 -19.80
C LYS A 170 -13.15 -0.92 -18.65
N ASP A 171 -12.97 -1.39 -17.42
CA ASP A 171 -13.35 -0.66 -16.22
C ASP A 171 -12.62 0.68 -16.06
N TYR A 172 -11.51 0.84 -16.80
CA TYR A 172 -10.65 2.03 -16.80
C TYR A 172 -10.60 2.69 -18.19
N ASN A 173 -11.66 2.56 -19.00
CA ASN A 173 -11.76 3.11 -20.34
C ASN A 173 -10.68 2.68 -21.33
N ILE A 174 -9.96 1.58 -21.09
CA ILE A 174 -9.04 0.98 -22.05
C ILE A 174 -9.85 0.04 -22.95
N LEU A 175 -10.51 0.61 -23.96
CA LEU A 175 -11.57 -0.06 -24.74
C LEU A 175 -11.05 -0.65 -26.05
N TRP A 176 -9.90 -0.20 -26.56
CA TRP A 176 -9.42 -0.61 -27.86
C TRP A 176 -9.37 -2.15 -27.98
N ASN A 177 -9.90 -2.64 -29.10
CA ASN A 177 -9.81 -4.05 -29.49
C ASN A 177 -10.03 -4.16 -31.00
N LYS A 178 -9.69 -5.30 -31.56
CA LYS A 178 -9.98 -5.63 -32.96
C LYS A 178 -10.83 -6.90 -33.00
N THR A 179 -11.97 -6.84 -33.71
CA THR A 179 -12.80 -7.99 -34.02
C THR A 179 -12.10 -8.86 -35.06
N LEU A 180 -12.21 -10.17 -34.93
CA LEU A 180 -11.64 -11.13 -35.86
C LEU A 180 -12.69 -11.59 -36.85
N ASP A 181 -12.31 -11.90 -38.10
CA ASP A 181 -13.21 -12.40 -39.13
C ASP A 181 -13.83 -13.76 -38.73
N SER A 182 -13.11 -14.55 -37.94
CA SER A 182 -13.59 -15.80 -37.37
C SER A 182 -14.51 -15.65 -36.14
N GLY A 183 -14.84 -14.43 -35.78
CA GLY A 183 -15.53 -14.07 -34.53
C GLY A 183 -14.58 -13.95 -33.32
N GLY A 184 -14.99 -13.18 -32.33
CA GLY A 184 -14.21 -12.90 -31.14
C GLY A 184 -13.29 -11.68 -31.25
N TYR A 185 -12.37 -11.55 -30.32
CA TYR A 185 -11.52 -10.35 -30.15
C TYR A 185 -10.04 -10.70 -30.03
N LEU A 186 -9.21 -9.78 -30.55
CA LEU A 186 -7.75 -9.87 -30.53
C LEU A 186 -7.23 -9.94 -29.09
N LEU A 187 -7.71 -9.05 -28.22
CA LEU A 187 -7.26 -8.93 -26.83
C LEU A 187 -8.33 -9.44 -25.85
N GLY A 188 -7.87 -10.02 -24.77
CA GLY A 188 -8.72 -10.28 -23.59
C GLY A 188 -9.09 -8.95 -22.88
N ASP A 189 -10.12 -9.00 -22.05
CA ASP A 189 -10.51 -7.87 -21.22
C ASP A 189 -9.89 -7.93 -19.83
N ASP A 190 -9.68 -9.14 -19.32
CA ASP A 190 -9.06 -9.38 -18.02
C ASP A 190 -7.53 -9.36 -18.14
N VAL A 191 -6.91 -8.60 -17.24
CA VAL A 191 -5.47 -8.41 -17.14
C VAL A 191 -5.03 -8.93 -15.78
N LYS A 192 -4.21 -10.00 -15.76
CA LYS A 192 -3.56 -10.44 -14.53
C LYS A 192 -2.47 -9.41 -14.18
N VAL A 193 -2.47 -8.96 -12.93
CA VAL A 193 -1.49 -8.03 -12.38
C VAL A 193 -0.74 -8.71 -11.25
N THR A 194 0.59 -8.63 -11.28
CA THR A 194 1.48 -9.09 -10.21
C THR A 194 2.39 -7.93 -9.82
N ILE A 195 2.36 -7.52 -8.56
CA ILE A 195 3.19 -6.44 -8.04
C ILE A 195 4.12 -7.06 -7.00
N ALA A 196 5.42 -6.93 -7.20
CA ALA A 196 6.44 -7.31 -6.24
C ALA A 196 7.18 -6.04 -5.79
N LEU A 197 7.20 -5.80 -4.50
CA LEU A 197 7.77 -4.59 -3.92
C LEU A 197 8.76 -4.93 -2.83
N GLU A 198 9.90 -4.26 -2.85
CA GLU A 198 10.73 -4.03 -1.68
C GLU A 198 10.60 -2.58 -1.22
N ALA A 199 10.53 -2.36 0.07
CA ALA A 199 10.50 -1.02 0.64
C ALA A 199 11.51 -0.90 1.78
N ILE A 200 12.12 0.27 1.89
CA ILE A 200 13.18 0.60 2.85
C ILE A 200 12.57 1.51 3.91
N LYS A 201 12.78 1.17 5.18
CA LYS A 201 12.35 1.97 6.31
C LYS A 201 13.04 3.34 6.29
N LYS A 202 12.26 4.40 6.35
CA LYS A 202 12.81 5.74 6.55
C LYS A 202 13.48 5.82 7.91
N LYS A 203 14.72 6.31 7.94
CA LYS A 203 15.37 6.65 9.20
C LYS A 203 14.65 7.88 9.78
N GLU A 204 14.19 7.75 11.02
CA GLU A 204 13.71 8.94 11.74
C GLU A 204 14.84 9.97 11.78
N ALA A 205 14.54 11.22 11.43
CA ALA A 205 15.47 12.30 11.63
C ALA A 205 15.74 12.36 13.15
N ALA A 206 17.00 12.19 13.55
CA ALA A 206 17.38 12.32 14.94
C ALA A 206 16.85 13.68 15.43
N ALA A 207 15.96 13.65 16.42
CA ALA A 207 15.44 14.87 17.01
C ALA A 207 16.65 15.74 17.40
N ALA A 208 16.78 16.89 16.78
CA ALA A 208 17.84 17.84 17.10
C ALA A 208 17.72 18.16 18.59
N LYS A 209 18.76 17.77 19.35
CA LYS A 209 18.89 18.08 20.77
C LYS A 209 19.24 19.54 20.96
#